data_b3ecabd51f88f1c9d381ef11d109fc94
#
_entry.id   b3ecabd51f88f1c9d381ef11d109fc94
#
_cell.length_a   1.000
_cell.length_b   1.000
_cell.length_c   1.000
_cell.angle_alpha   90.00
_cell.angle_beta   90.00
_cell.angle_gamma   90.00
#
_symmetry.space_group_name_H-M   'P 1'
#
loop_
_entity.id
_entity.type
_entity.pdbx_description
1 polymer ?
#
loop_
_entity_poly.entity_id
_entity_poly.type
_entity_poly.pdbx_seq_one_letter_code
_entity_poly.pdbx_strand_id
1 'polypeptide(L)'
;MSRIEKDSLGEKEIPSEALYGIHSVRARENFPGNSTFPVEWYKSVGITKLACYNTYRKFSKAAEGKFGKDLPFKIINDDILDALCIAAREVSAGKYYNHFIIPSVQGGAGTSINMNINEIITNSALLNTGYKCGEYSSIDPLEHANIYQSTNDVIPTALTVAVMNLLQSLEEKINLLRQAVEQFEKKSREKLRQSYTQMQAAVPSSFGILFSTYNEALSRDWWRVSKCSERIKQVNLGGGAIGTGLSLPRFFIMEVVPELRTLTELPLAHSENLSDATSNLDKWVEVHATLKAHAVNLEKMSSDLRLLASDLSGERTISIPDRQ
;
A
#
# COMPACT_ATOMS: atom_id res chain seq x y z
N MET A 1 -27.11 14.33 -15.02
CA MET A 1 -27.91 14.53 -13.78
C MET A 1 -27.00 14.66 -12.63
N SER A 2 -27.38 15.45 -11.63
CA SER A 2 -26.59 15.65 -10.39
C SER A 2 -27.48 15.35 -9.18
N ARG A 3 -26.83 15.12 -8.03
CA ARG A 3 -27.44 15.04 -6.71
C ARG A 3 -26.85 16.13 -5.82
N ILE A 4 -27.62 16.57 -4.84
CA ILE A 4 -27.14 17.54 -3.83
C ILE A 4 -26.86 16.77 -2.55
N GLU A 5 -25.62 16.90 -2.02
CA GLU A 5 -25.26 16.43 -0.69
C GLU A 5 -25.00 17.62 0.22
N LYS A 6 -25.24 17.43 1.52
CA LYS A 6 -25.11 18.48 2.53
C LYS A 6 -24.28 17.99 3.72
N ASP A 7 -23.40 18.85 4.18
CA ASP A 7 -22.65 18.69 5.44
C ASP A 7 -22.73 19.97 6.30
N SER A 8 -21.92 20.03 7.35
CA SER A 8 -21.86 21.21 8.25
C SER A 8 -21.38 22.51 7.57
N LEU A 9 -20.70 22.40 6.42
CA LEU A 9 -20.17 23.53 5.65
C LEU A 9 -21.11 24.00 4.53
N GLY A 10 -22.26 23.33 4.33
CA GLY A 10 -23.27 23.67 3.33
C GLY A 10 -23.45 22.56 2.28
N GLU A 11 -23.99 22.93 1.12
CA GLU A 11 -24.39 22.02 0.06
C GLU A 11 -23.37 21.98 -1.07
N LYS A 12 -23.25 20.82 -1.73
CA LYS A 12 -22.48 20.61 -2.96
C LYS A 12 -23.27 19.79 -3.96
N GLU A 13 -23.11 20.15 -5.21
CA GLU A 13 -23.64 19.41 -6.34
C GLU A 13 -22.62 18.36 -6.80
N ILE A 14 -23.05 17.10 -6.90
CA ILE A 14 -22.21 15.95 -7.23
C ILE A 14 -22.88 15.18 -8.39
N PRO A 15 -22.10 14.68 -9.38
CA PRO A 15 -22.68 13.84 -10.44
C PRO A 15 -23.44 12.65 -9.84
N SER A 16 -24.65 12.35 -10.35
CA SER A 16 -25.51 11.30 -9.79
C SER A 16 -24.85 9.93 -9.77
N GLU A 17 -23.99 9.64 -10.78
CA GLU A 17 -23.27 8.36 -10.92
C GLU A 17 -21.96 8.29 -10.13
N ALA A 18 -21.53 9.39 -9.50
CA ALA A 18 -20.29 9.41 -8.76
C ALA A 18 -20.42 8.63 -7.46
N LEU A 19 -19.46 7.72 -7.19
CA LEU A 19 -19.39 6.99 -5.93
C LEU A 19 -18.69 7.80 -4.81
N TYR A 20 -17.93 8.85 -5.17
CA TYR A 20 -17.44 9.81 -4.18
C TYR A 20 -18.57 10.75 -3.73
N GLY A 21 -18.44 11.30 -2.54
CA GLY A 21 -19.41 12.20 -1.94
C GLY A 21 -18.84 13.59 -1.64
N ILE A 22 -19.54 14.33 -0.77
CA ILE A 22 -19.28 15.73 -0.46
C ILE A 22 -17.89 15.95 0.17
N HIS A 23 -17.42 15.03 1.02
CA HIS A 23 -16.10 15.14 1.65
C HIS A 23 -14.97 15.05 0.64
N SER A 24 -15.09 14.15 -0.33
CA SER A 24 -14.13 14.02 -1.43
C SER A 24 -14.06 15.24 -2.31
N VAL A 25 -15.23 15.81 -2.67
CA VAL A 25 -15.30 17.04 -3.48
C VAL A 25 -14.62 18.20 -2.77
N ARG A 26 -14.89 18.39 -1.47
CA ARG A 26 -14.23 19.45 -0.68
C ARG A 26 -12.72 19.23 -0.57
N ALA A 27 -12.29 17.99 -0.35
CA ALA A 27 -10.87 17.69 -0.30
C ALA A 27 -10.16 17.99 -1.63
N ARG A 28 -10.80 17.68 -2.77
CA ARG A 28 -10.27 18.02 -4.09
C ARG A 28 -10.17 19.52 -4.33
N GLU A 29 -11.14 20.30 -3.83
CA GLU A 29 -11.10 21.77 -3.90
C GLU A 29 -9.98 22.36 -3.00
N ASN A 30 -9.73 21.74 -1.85
CA ASN A 30 -8.72 22.22 -0.89
C ASN A 30 -7.27 21.90 -1.33
N PHE A 31 -7.05 20.85 -2.09
CA PHE A 31 -5.72 20.39 -2.48
C PHE A 31 -5.53 20.48 -4.00
N PRO A 32 -4.69 21.40 -4.49
CA PRO A 32 -4.59 21.72 -5.92
C PRO A 32 -3.73 20.72 -6.74
N GLY A 33 -3.74 19.44 -6.40
CA GLY A 33 -3.02 18.40 -7.12
C GLY A 33 -3.90 17.64 -8.12
N ASN A 34 -3.29 17.12 -9.19
CA ASN A 34 -3.98 16.28 -10.18
C ASN A 34 -3.58 14.80 -10.13
N SER A 35 -2.50 14.46 -9.40
CA SER A 35 -2.06 13.08 -9.21
C SER A 35 -2.83 12.43 -8.07
N THR A 36 -3.29 11.20 -8.27
CA THR A 36 -3.89 10.36 -7.23
C THR A 36 -2.83 9.41 -6.64
N PHE A 37 -3.14 8.79 -5.51
CA PHE A 37 -2.30 7.75 -4.94
C PHE A 37 -2.29 6.50 -5.84
N PRO A 38 -1.21 5.67 -5.78
CA PRO A 38 -1.12 4.42 -6.52
C PRO A 38 -2.31 3.48 -6.25
N VAL A 39 -2.73 2.75 -7.28
CA VAL A 39 -3.85 1.80 -7.20
C VAL A 39 -3.59 0.69 -6.19
N GLU A 40 -2.33 0.32 -5.96
CA GLU A 40 -1.91 -0.67 -4.97
C GLU A 40 -2.34 -0.26 -3.55
N TRP A 41 -2.19 1.02 -3.22
CA TRP A 41 -2.64 1.53 -1.93
C TRP A 41 -4.18 1.56 -1.84
N TYR A 42 -4.86 2.04 -2.86
CA TYR A 42 -6.32 2.01 -2.95
C TYR A 42 -6.88 0.59 -2.69
N LYS A 43 -6.33 -0.41 -3.38
CA LYS A 43 -6.69 -1.83 -3.17
C LYS A 43 -6.45 -2.27 -1.73
N SER A 44 -5.32 -1.85 -1.16
CA SER A 44 -4.94 -2.22 0.20
C SER A 44 -5.82 -1.58 1.26
N VAL A 45 -6.38 -0.39 1.02
CA VAL A 45 -7.41 0.18 1.90
C VAL A 45 -8.69 -0.65 1.82
N GLY A 46 -9.09 -1.08 0.63
CA GLY A 46 -10.25 -1.96 0.43
C GLY A 46 -10.16 -3.25 1.23
N ILE A 47 -9.03 -3.97 1.12
CA ILE A 47 -8.85 -5.24 1.86
C ILE A 47 -8.73 -5.02 3.37
N THR A 48 -8.14 -3.90 3.82
CA THR A 48 -8.07 -3.55 5.25
C THR A 48 -9.47 -3.29 5.81
N LYS A 49 -10.33 -2.57 5.08
CA LYS A 49 -11.72 -2.35 5.49
C LYS A 49 -12.54 -3.64 5.45
N LEU A 50 -12.31 -4.52 4.48
CA LEU A 50 -12.93 -5.84 4.46
C LEU A 50 -12.58 -6.65 5.71
N ALA A 51 -11.32 -6.61 6.16
CA ALA A 51 -10.92 -7.25 7.41
C ALA A 51 -11.67 -6.67 8.61
N CYS A 52 -11.88 -5.34 8.65
CA CYS A 52 -12.67 -4.70 9.69
C CYS A 52 -14.12 -5.18 9.68
N TYR A 53 -14.77 -5.26 8.52
CA TYR A 53 -16.17 -5.72 8.40
C TYR A 53 -16.32 -7.19 8.76
N ASN A 54 -15.42 -8.06 8.32
CA ASN A 54 -15.42 -9.47 8.68
C ASN A 54 -15.23 -9.67 10.19
N THR A 55 -14.33 -8.90 10.80
CA THR A 55 -14.09 -8.93 12.24
C THR A 55 -15.30 -8.40 13.02
N TYR A 56 -15.91 -7.32 12.54
CA TYR A 56 -17.14 -6.79 13.11
C TYR A 56 -18.25 -7.86 13.09
N ARG A 57 -18.43 -8.60 11.99
CA ARG A 57 -19.41 -9.70 11.89
C ARG A 57 -19.15 -10.81 12.91
N LYS A 58 -17.89 -11.18 13.11
CA LYS A 58 -17.52 -12.17 14.14
C LYS A 58 -17.85 -11.66 15.54
N PHE A 59 -17.55 -10.38 15.79
CA PHE A 59 -17.85 -9.73 17.05
C PHE A 59 -19.36 -9.65 17.32
N SER A 60 -20.17 -9.19 16.36
CA SER A 60 -21.63 -9.06 16.54
C SER A 60 -22.27 -10.41 16.87
N LYS A 61 -21.92 -11.48 16.13
CA LYS A 61 -22.39 -12.85 16.41
C LYS A 61 -21.96 -13.36 17.79
N ALA A 62 -20.73 -13.09 18.21
CA ALA A 62 -20.25 -13.46 19.54
C ALA A 62 -20.98 -12.69 20.65
N ALA A 63 -21.27 -11.41 20.43
CA ALA A 63 -22.01 -10.57 21.36
C ALA A 63 -23.49 -11.03 21.49
N GLU A 64 -24.15 -11.31 20.37
CA GLU A 64 -25.52 -11.87 20.37
C GLU A 64 -25.59 -13.23 21.08
N GLY A 65 -24.62 -14.09 20.82
CA GLY A 65 -24.53 -15.40 21.50
C GLY A 65 -24.34 -15.29 23.01
N LYS A 66 -23.67 -14.22 23.48
CA LYS A 66 -23.38 -14.00 24.91
C LYS A 66 -24.50 -13.24 25.64
N PHE A 67 -25.08 -12.22 25.00
CA PHE A 67 -26.00 -11.29 25.65
C PHE A 67 -27.44 -11.41 25.15
N GLY A 68 -27.72 -12.26 24.17
CA GLY A 68 -29.03 -12.41 23.56
C GLY A 68 -29.43 -11.15 22.79
N LYS A 69 -30.72 -10.77 22.89
CA LYS A 69 -31.25 -9.58 22.20
C LYS A 69 -31.03 -8.26 22.97
N ASP A 70 -30.63 -8.32 24.21
CA ASP A 70 -30.43 -7.13 25.08
C ASP A 70 -29.00 -6.62 24.98
N LEU A 71 -28.61 -6.19 23.79
CA LEU A 71 -27.28 -5.63 23.55
C LEU A 71 -27.22 -4.16 23.98
N PRO A 72 -26.13 -3.74 24.65
CA PRO A 72 -25.95 -2.35 25.08
C PRO A 72 -25.58 -1.38 23.92
N PHE A 73 -25.55 -1.88 22.69
CA PHE A 73 -25.20 -1.12 21.47
C PHE A 73 -26.01 -1.64 20.27
N LYS A 74 -26.15 -0.79 19.26
CA LYS A 74 -26.81 -1.15 18.00
C LYS A 74 -25.87 -2.02 17.14
N ILE A 75 -26.41 -3.08 16.56
CA ILE A 75 -25.72 -3.90 15.57
C ILE A 75 -26.13 -3.42 14.17
N ILE A 76 -25.16 -3.38 13.26
CA ILE A 76 -25.40 -3.16 11.82
C ILE A 76 -26.18 -4.36 11.29
N ASN A 77 -27.23 -4.10 10.52
CA ASN A 77 -28.02 -5.16 9.87
C ASN A 77 -27.12 -6.00 8.93
N ASP A 78 -27.33 -7.31 8.93
CA ASP A 78 -26.57 -8.26 8.10
C ASP A 78 -26.61 -7.90 6.62
N ASP A 79 -27.73 -7.44 6.06
CA ASP A 79 -27.83 -7.03 4.66
C ASP A 79 -26.92 -5.84 4.35
N ILE A 80 -26.85 -4.85 5.25
CA ILE A 80 -25.94 -3.71 5.13
C ILE A 80 -24.49 -4.17 5.22
N LEU A 81 -24.19 -5.02 6.17
CA LEU A 81 -22.83 -5.55 6.37
C LEU A 81 -22.36 -6.39 5.19
N ASP A 82 -23.25 -7.18 4.58
CA ASP A 82 -22.99 -7.94 3.36
C ASP A 82 -22.69 -7.02 2.19
N ALA A 83 -23.49 -5.96 2.00
CA ALA A 83 -23.27 -4.97 0.96
C ALA A 83 -21.93 -4.23 1.14
N LEU A 84 -21.55 -3.87 2.37
CA LEU A 84 -20.25 -3.27 2.68
C LEU A 84 -19.09 -4.22 2.38
N CYS A 85 -19.22 -5.52 2.74
CA CYS A 85 -18.22 -6.53 2.44
C CYS A 85 -18.03 -6.73 0.93
N ILE A 86 -19.13 -6.75 0.16
CA ILE A 86 -19.08 -6.85 -1.31
C ILE A 86 -18.36 -5.62 -1.88
N ALA A 87 -18.76 -4.41 -1.49
CA ALA A 87 -18.16 -3.17 -1.96
C ALA A 87 -16.66 -3.09 -1.60
N ALA A 88 -16.26 -3.48 -0.40
CA ALA A 88 -14.85 -3.51 0.01
C ALA A 88 -14.01 -4.51 -0.80
N ARG A 89 -14.57 -5.67 -1.17
CA ARG A 89 -13.93 -6.62 -2.10
C ARG A 89 -13.75 -6.01 -3.48
N GLU A 90 -14.75 -5.30 -3.99
CA GLU A 90 -14.67 -4.62 -5.29
C GLU A 90 -13.56 -3.55 -5.28
N VAL A 91 -13.46 -2.77 -4.20
CA VAL A 91 -12.36 -1.81 -4.00
C VAL A 91 -11.01 -2.53 -3.93
N SER A 92 -10.91 -3.65 -3.20
CA SER A 92 -9.67 -4.42 -3.11
C SER A 92 -9.24 -5.06 -4.44
N ALA A 93 -10.19 -5.32 -5.33
CA ALA A 93 -9.93 -5.73 -6.71
C ALA A 93 -9.52 -4.57 -7.63
N GLY A 94 -9.57 -3.32 -7.16
CA GLY A 94 -9.25 -2.12 -7.94
C GLY A 94 -10.44 -1.53 -8.69
N LYS A 95 -11.65 -2.05 -8.48
CA LYS A 95 -12.86 -1.51 -9.08
C LYS A 95 -13.15 -0.11 -8.52
N TYR A 96 -13.72 0.75 -9.32
CA TYR A 96 -14.07 2.14 -8.94
C TYR A 96 -12.87 3.06 -8.64
N TYR A 97 -11.66 2.70 -9.03
CA TYR A 97 -10.47 3.54 -8.81
C TYR A 97 -10.59 4.93 -9.47
N ASN A 98 -11.34 5.06 -10.55
CA ASN A 98 -11.66 6.34 -11.20
C ASN A 98 -12.51 7.29 -10.32
N HIS A 99 -13.16 6.80 -9.26
CA HIS A 99 -13.86 7.60 -8.24
C HIS A 99 -12.95 7.96 -7.05
N PHE A 100 -11.73 7.46 -7.01
CA PHE A 100 -10.71 7.86 -6.04
C PHE A 100 -10.02 9.14 -6.51
N ILE A 101 -10.61 10.27 -6.15
CA ILE A 101 -10.29 11.60 -6.72
C ILE A 101 -9.35 12.45 -5.86
N ILE A 102 -8.92 11.93 -4.72
CA ILE A 102 -8.12 12.70 -3.76
C ILE A 102 -6.68 12.88 -4.28
N PRO A 103 -6.18 14.14 -4.30
CA PRO A 103 -4.79 14.39 -4.69
C PRO A 103 -3.78 13.68 -3.79
N SER A 104 -2.69 13.18 -4.37
CA SER A 104 -1.63 12.50 -3.62
C SER A 104 -0.81 13.44 -2.73
N VAL A 105 -0.78 14.74 -3.06
CA VAL A 105 -0.16 15.77 -2.23
C VAL A 105 -1.25 16.49 -1.46
N GLN A 106 -1.35 16.18 -0.19
CA GLN A 106 -2.39 16.72 0.70
C GLN A 106 -1.92 16.80 2.16
N GLY A 107 -2.62 17.57 2.99
CA GLY A 107 -2.50 17.56 4.44
C GLY A 107 -3.52 16.62 5.10
N GLY A 108 -3.54 16.55 6.43
CA GLY A 108 -4.55 15.86 7.22
C GLY A 108 -4.34 14.38 7.45
N ALA A 109 -3.11 13.89 7.32
CA ALA A 109 -2.69 12.52 7.69
C ALA A 109 -3.56 11.39 7.09
N GLY A 110 -4.14 11.59 5.90
CA GLY A 110 -4.93 10.59 5.19
C GLY A 110 -6.43 10.62 5.49
N THR A 111 -6.94 11.60 6.22
CA THR A 111 -8.40 11.72 6.49
C THR A 111 -9.22 11.77 5.22
N SER A 112 -8.79 12.57 4.24
CA SER A 112 -9.48 12.67 2.94
C SER A 112 -9.45 11.35 2.16
N ILE A 113 -8.35 10.59 2.23
CA ILE A 113 -8.24 9.27 1.61
C ILE A 113 -9.25 8.32 2.22
N ASN A 114 -9.27 8.23 3.56
CA ASN A 114 -10.20 7.36 4.28
C ASN A 114 -11.65 7.70 3.96
N MET A 115 -11.99 8.99 3.96
CA MET A 115 -13.35 9.45 3.67
C MET A 115 -13.75 9.17 2.23
N ASN A 116 -12.88 9.40 1.24
CA ASN A 116 -13.21 9.08 -0.15
C ASN A 116 -13.50 7.58 -0.34
N ILE A 117 -12.72 6.71 0.28
CA ILE A 117 -12.95 5.26 0.19
C ILE A 117 -14.21 4.86 0.98
N ASN A 118 -14.49 5.48 2.13
CA ASN A 118 -15.75 5.28 2.83
C ASN A 118 -16.95 5.65 1.95
N GLU A 119 -16.90 6.81 1.28
CA GLU A 119 -17.96 7.25 0.37
C GLU A 119 -18.12 6.29 -0.82
N ILE A 120 -17.02 5.83 -1.44
CA ILE A 120 -17.05 4.85 -2.54
C ILE A 120 -17.69 3.53 -2.08
N ILE A 121 -17.26 3.00 -0.94
CA ILE A 121 -17.80 1.75 -0.39
C ILE A 121 -19.28 1.92 -0.04
N THR A 122 -19.65 3.03 0.60
CA THR A 122 -21.04 3.30 0.98
C THR A 122 -21.94 3.42 -0.23
N ASN A 123 -21.54 4.21 -1.24
CA ASN A 123 -22.37 4.40 -2.43
C ASN A 123 -22.46 3.11 -3.27
N SER A 124 -21.38 2.31 -3.34
CA SER A 124 -21.46 0.98 -3.94
C SER A 124 -22.42 0.05 -3.17
N ALA A 125 -22.37 0.07 -1.83
CA ALA A 125 -23.26 -0.73 -0.99
C ALA A 125 -24.74 -0.28 -1.13
N LEU A 126 -24.99 1.03 -1.20
CA LEU A 126 -26.32 1.58 -1.47
C LEU A 126 -26.88 1.07 -2.80
N LEU A 127 -26.09 1.12 -3.86
CA LEU A 127 -26.52 0.61 -5.18
C LEU A 127 -26.80 -0.90 -5.14
N ASN A 128 -25.98 -1.68 -4.44
CA ASN A 128 -26.18 -3.12 -4.30
C ASN A 128 -27.43 -3.50 -3.49
N THR A 129 -27.94 -2.58 -2.67
CA THR A 129 -29.17 -2.76 -1.87
C THR A 129 -30.39 -2.06 -2.46
N GLY A 130 -30.29 -1.51 -3.69
CA GLY A 130 -31.38 -0.89 -4.43
C GLY A 130 -31.66 0.57 -4.10
N TYR A 131 -30.78 1.21 -3.32
CA TYR A 131 -30.82 2.64 -3.03
C TYR A 131 -30.04 3.45 -4.07
N LYS A 132 -30.12 4.78 -4.00
CA LYS A 132 -29.35 5.69 -4.84
C LYS A 132 -28.10 6.18 -4.10
N CYS A 133 -27.06 6.57 -4.85
CA CYS A 133 -25.90 7.24 -4.28
C CYS A 133 -26.32 8.48 -3.49
N GLY A 134 -25.74 8.64 -2.29
CA GLY A 134 -26.04 9.77 -1.39
C GLY A 134 -27.22 9.54 -0.43
N GLU A 135 -27.91 8.41 -0.48
CA GLU A 135 -28.97 8.06 0.50
C GLU A 135 -28.36 7.58 1.83
N TYR A 136 -27.53 8.41 2.44
CA TYR A 136 -26.74 8.10 3.64
C TYR A 136 -27.58 7.86 4.90
N SER A 137 -28.88 8.17 4.88
CA SER A 137 -29.80 7.74 5.93
C SER A 137 -29.96 6.22 6.03
N SER A 138 -29.69 5.49 4.93
CA SER A 138 -29.76 4.01 4.88
C SER A 138 -28.41 3.36 5.17
N ILE A 139 -27.34 3.83 4.52
CA ILE A 139 -25.96 3.38 4.79
C ILE A 139 -25.09 4.63 4.85
N ASP A 140 -24.46 4.88 5.99
CA ASP A 140 -23.68 6.08 6.27
C ASP A 140 -22.16 5.82 6.16
N PRO A 141 -21.36 6.75 5.56
CA PRO A 141 -19.92 6.58 5.40
C PRO A 141 -19.13 6.56 6.71
N LEU A 142 -19.64 7.18 7.79
CA LEU A 142 -18.98 7.21 9.09
C LEU A 142 -19.49 6.12 10.04
N GLU A 143 -20.82 6.02 10.17
CA GLU A 143 -21.43 5.10 11.12
C GLU A 143 -21.30 3.62 10.69
N HIS A 144 -21.37 3.35 9.36
CA HIS A 144 -21.34 2.01 8.81
C HIS A 144 -20.00 1.67 8.14
N ALA A 145 -19.58 2.43 7.12
CA ALA A 145 -18.36 2.10 6.37
C ALA A 145 -17.07 2.33 7.18
N ASN A 146 -17.10 3.16 8.23
CA ASN A 146 -15.96 3.40 9.11
C ASN A 146 -16.10 2.73 10.49
N ILE A 147 -16.98 1.74 10.62
CA ILE A 147 -17.25 1.08 11.91
C ILE A 147 -15.98 0.54 12.57
N TYR A 148 -15.74 0.91 13.82
CA TYR A 148 -14.55 0.54 14.62
C TYR A 148 -13.21 0.87 13.97
N GLN A 149 -13.17 1.88 13.13
CA GLN A 149 -11.99 2.31 12.40
C GLN A 149 -11.65 3.78 12.70
N SER A 150 -10.39 4.09 12.59
CA SER A 150 -9.88 5.46 12.51
C SER A 150 -9.03 5.62 11.25
N THR A 151 -8.96 6.83 10.70
CA THR A 151 -7.96 7.16 9.68
C THR A 151 -6.56 6.75 10.13
N ASN A 152 -6.25 6.97 11.41
CA ASN A 152 -4.91 6.82 11.96
C ASN A 152 -4.47 5.37 12.15
N ASP A 153 -5.37 4.40 12.09
CA ASP A 153 -5.03 2.98 12.12
C ASP A 153 -5.23 2.29 10.76
N VAL A 154 -6.31 2.59 10.02
CA VAL A 154 -6.60 1.97 8.72
C VAL A 154 -5.61 2.39 7.65
N ILE A 155 -5.33 3.71 7.50
CA ILE A 155 -4.52 4.23 6.41
C ILE A 155 -3.05 3.77 6.50
N PRO A 156 -2.35 3.85 7.66
CA PRO A 156 -0.98 3.34 7.76
C PRO A 156 -0.92 1.81 7.67
N THR A 157 -1.93 1.09 8.16
CA THR A 157 -2.00 -0.37 7.97
C THR A 157 -2.14 -0.73 6.50
N ALA A 158 -3.03 -0.07 5.76
CA ALA A 158 -3.17 -0.28 4.32
C ALA A 158 -1.90 0.09 3.54
N LEU A 159 -1.15 1.12 3.98
CA LEU A 159 0.15 1.44 3.41
C LEU A 159 1.14 0.29 3.63
N THR A 160 1.16 -0.29 4.83
CA THR A 160 1.99 -1.47 5.14
C THR A 160 1.66 -2.63 4.19
N VAL A 161 0.39 -2.96 3.99
CA VAL A 161 -0.06 -4.01 3.07
C VAL A 161 0.42 -3.74 1.64
N ALA A 162 0.20 -2.52 1.14
CA ALA A 162 0.63 -2.12 -0.21
C ALA A 162 2.14 -2.24 -0.40
N VAL A 163 2.91 -1.71 0.54
CA VAL A 163 4.38 -1.72 0.46
C VAL A 163 4.94 -3.15 0.58
N MET A 164 4.38 -4.00 1.43
CA MET A 164 4.82 -5.41 1.52
C MET A 164 4.60 -6.15 0.21
N ASN A 165 3.47 -5.99 -0.45
CA ASN A 165 3.21 -6.59 -1.77
C ASN A 165 4.19 -6.08 -2.85
N LEU A 166 4.50 -4.78 -2.83
CA LEU A 166 5.46 -4.19 -3.76
C LEU A 166 6.90 -4.65 -3.47
N LEU A 167 7.28 -4.81 -2.19
CA LEU A 167 8.59 -5.34 -1.80
C LEU A 167 8.76 -6.79 -2.23
N GLN A 168 7.74 -7.64 -2.12
CA GLN A 168 7.78 -9.01 -2.64
C GLN A 168 8.04 -9.03 -4.15
N SER A 169 7.31 -8.20 -4.90
CA SER A 169 7.51 -8.06 -6.35
C SER A 169 8.92 -7.56 -6.69
N LEU A 170 9.44 -6.59 -5.92
CA LEU A 170 10.81 -6.09 -6.08
C LEU A 170 11.85 -7.18 -5.78
N GLU A 171 11.68 -7.94 -4.72
CA GLU A 171 12.56 -9.05 -4.33
C GLU A 171 12.66 -10.09 -5.45
N GLU A 172 11.55 -10.45 -6.08
CA GLU A 172 11.53 -11.34 -7.25
C GLU A 172 12.32 -10.75 -8.43
N LYS A 173 12.15 -9.45 -8.73
CA LYS A 173 12.87 -8.77 -9.82
C LYS A 173 14.37 -8.68 -9.55
N ILE A 174 14.78 -8.41 -8.32
CA ILE A 174 16.19 -8.44 -7.92
C ILE A 174 16.78 -9.83 -8.13
N ASN A 175 16.06 -10.89 -7.75
CA ASN A 175 16.50 -12.26 -7.97
C ASN A 175 16.64 -12.62 -9.45
N LEU A 176 15.70 -12.22 -10.29
CA LEU A 176 15.79 -12.42 -11.74
C LEU A 176 17.01 -11.70 -12.33
N LEU A 177 17.24 -10.45 -11.94
CA LEU A 177 18.43 -9.70 -12.37
C LEU A 177 19.72 -10.35 -11.89
N ARG A 178 19.77 -10.79 -10.63
CA ARG A 178 20.91 -11.51 -10.06
C ARG A 178 21.23 -12.78 -10.83
N GLN A 179 20.22 -13.60 -11.16
CA GLN A 179 20.40 -14.80 -11.97
C GLN A 179 20.95 -14.51 -13.36
N ALA A 180 20.46 -13.44 -14.01
CA ALA A 180 20.99 -13.01 -15.31
C ALA A 180 22.47 -12.57 -15.21
N VAL A 181 22.81 -11.79 -14.19
CA VAL A 181 24.20 -11.36 -13.94
C VAL A 181 25.10 -12.54 -13.64
N GLU A 182 24.65 -13.52 -12.84
CA GLU A 182 25.37 -14.77 -12.56
C GLU A 182 25.69 -15.57 -13.82
N GLN A 183 24.73 -15.63 -14.76
CA GLN A 183 24.96 -16.28 -16.06
C GLN A 183 26.04 -15.56 -16.87
N PHE A 184 26.06 -14.23 -16.87
CA PHE A 184 27.12 -13.44 -17.52
C PHE A 184 28.47 -13.64 -16.82
N GLU A 185 28.52 -13.67 -15.51
CA GLU A 185 29.70 -13.96 -14.71
C GLU A 185 30.33 -15.31 -15.13
N LYS A 186 29.51 -16.39 -15.13
CA LYS A 186 29.96 -17.73 -15.52
C LYS A 186 30.48 -17.78 -16.96
N LYS A 187 29.73 -17.20 -17.90
CA LYS A 187 30.06 -17.18 -19.34
C LYS A 187 31.33 -16.37 -19.65
N SER A 188 31.62 -15.39 -18.82
CA SER A 188 32.71 -14.43 -19.06
C SER A 188 33.87 -14.58 -18.06
N ARG A 189 33.93 -15.68 -17.32
CA ARG A 189 34.86 -15.92 -16.22
C ARG A 189 36.32 -15.73 -16.63
N GLU A 190 36.69 -16.24 -17.80
CA GLU A 190 38.05 -16.25 -18.32
C GLU A 190 38.30 -15.16 -19.38
N LYS A 191 37.30 -14.35 -19.71
CA LYS A 191 37.46 -13.26 -20.67
C LYS A 191 38.19 -12.10 -20.03
N LEU A 192 39.43 -11.91 -20.44
CA LEU A 192 40.29 -10.83 -19.95
C LEU A 192 39.77 -9.46 -20.36
N ARG A 193 40.01 -8.48 -19.53
CA ARG A 193 39.76 -7.07 -19.79
C ARG A 193 40.82 -6.20 -19.10
N GLN A 194 41.06 -5.02 -19.67
CA GLN A 194 41.77 -3.96 -18.97
C GLN A 194 40.88 -3.40 -17.85
N SER A 195 41.40 -3.35 -16.62
CA SER A 195 40.72 -2.60 -15.55
C SER A 195 41.17 -1.13 -15.52
N TYR A 196 40.34 -0.30 -14.92
CA TYR A 196 40.59 1.15 -14.81
C TYR A 196 40.37 1.61 -13.38
N THR A 197 41.24 2.53 -12.92
CA THR A 197 41.06 3.30 -11.70
C THR A 197 41.22 4.78 -12.03
N GLN A 198 40.30 5.62 -11.56
CA GLN A 198 40.29 7.06 -11.88
C GLN A 198 40.45 7.34 -13.40
N MET A 199 39.79 6.52 -14.22
CA MET A 199 39.83 6.58 -15.70
C MET A 199 41.23 6.33 -16.29
N GLN A 200 42.19 5.81 -15.52
CA GLN A 200 43.52 5.41 -15.98
C GLN A 200 43.61 3.88 -16.06
N ALA A 201 44.32 3.37 -17.05
CA ALA A 201 44.62 1.96 -17.19
C ALA A 201 45.34 1.46 -15.92
N ALA A 202 44.82 0.35 -15.33
CA ALA A 202 45.35 -0.26 -14.14
C ALA A 202 45.90 -1.67 -14.47
N VAL A 203 45.51 -2.68 -13.73
CA VAL A 203 45.98 -4.07 -13.88
C VAL A 203 45.02 -4.88 -14.74
N PRO A 204 45.46 -5.96 -15.41
CA PRO A 204 44.55 -6.90 -16.07
C PRO A 204 43.54 -7.51 -15.10
N SER A 205 42.32 -7.72 -15.58
CA SER A 205 41.22 -8.32 -14.85
C SER A 205 40.39 -9.20 -15.79
N SER A 206 39.20 -9.64 -15.38
CA SER A 206 38.28 -10.36 -16.27
C SER A 206 36.86 -9.77 -16.18
N PHE A 207 36.05 -10.03 -17.21
CA PHE A 207 34.61 -9.70 -17.17
C PHE A 207 33.91 -10.54 -16.10
N GLY A 208 34.35 -11.78 -15.82
CA GLY A 208 33.84 -12.55 -14.70
C GLY A 208 33.97 -11.83 -13.37
N ILE A 209 35.14 -11.25 -13.07
CA ILE A 209 35.35 -10.43 -11.84
C ILE A 209 34.45 -9.20 -11.85
N LEU A 210 34.26 -8.51 -12.97
CA LEU A 210 33.35 -7.37 -13.05
C LEU A 210 31.92 -7.77 -12.70
N PHE A 211 31.38 -8.82 -13.35
CA PHE A 211 30.02 -9.27 -13.12
C PHE A 211 29.84 -9.85 -11.71
N SER A 212 30.86 -10.48 -11.11
CA SER A 212 30.79 -10.94 -9.73
C SER A 212 30.57 -9.78 -8.74
N THR A 213 31.15 -8.60 -8.98
CA THR A 213 30.91 -7.42 -8.12
C THR A 213 29.45 -6.96 -8.18
N TYR A 214 28.81 -7.07 -9.36
CA TYR A 214 27.40 -6.74 -9.52
C TYR A 214 26.50 -7.80 -8.84
N ASN A 215 26.84 -9.06 -8.98
CA ASN A 215 26.13 -10.17 -8.35
C ASN A 215 26.13 -10.04 -6.83
N GLU A 216 27.28 -9.72 -6.24
CA GLU A 216 27.44 -9.47 -4.79
C GLU A 216 26.63 -8.26 -4.33
N ALA A 217 26.59 -7.17 -5.10
CA ALA A 217 25.80 -6.00 -4.77
C ALA A 217 24.30 -6.33 -4.78
N LEU A 218 23.81 -7.03 -5.82
CA LEU A 218 22.41 -7.47 -5.93
C LEU A 218 22.04 -8.49 -4.84
N SER A 219 22.96 -9.36 -4.43
CA SER A 219 22.75 -10.30 -3.32
C SER A 219 22.52 -9.56 -2.00
N ARG A 220 23.31 -8.52 -1.73
CA ARG A 220 23.10 -7.65 -0.56
C ARG A 220 21.79 -6.88 -0.65
N ASP A 221 21.41 -6.41 -1.83
CA ASP A 221 20.15 -5.70 -2.03
C ASP A 221 18.94 -6.61 -1.82
N TRP A 222 18.95 -7.81 -2.37
CA TRP A 222 17.94 -8.82 -2.12
C TRP A 222 17.75 -9.06 -0.62
N TRP A 223 18.83 -9.26 0.10
CA TRP A 223 18.77 -9.49 1.55
C TRP A 223 18.20 -8.28 2.30
N ARG A 224 18.58 -7.05 1.94
CA ARG A 224 18.06 -5.82 2.55
C ARG A 224 16.56 -5.66 2.30
N VAL A 225 16.11 -5.87 1.06
CA VAL A 225 14.70 -5.77 0.68
C VAL A 225 13.86 -6.83 1.41
N SER A 226 14.33 -8.07 1.45
CA SER A 226 13.68 -9.15 2.21
C SER A 226 13.52 -8.78 3.70
N LYS A 227 14.52 -8.14 4.31
CA LYS A 227 14.44 -7.71 5.71
C LYS A 227 13.53 -6.49 5.94
N CYS A 228 13.25 -5.67 4.92
CA CYS A 228 12.29 -4.58 5.05
C CYS A 228 10.89 -5.08 5.44
N SER A 229 10.43 -6.17 4.85
CA SER A 229 9.12 -6.76 5.19
C SER A 229 9.01 -7.12 6.67
N GLU A 230 10.09 -7.66 7.26
CA GLU A 230 10.15 -7.94 8.71
C GLU A 230 10.06 -6.68 9.57
N ARG A 231 10.63 -5.56 9.11
CA ARG A 231 10.63 -4.28 9.82
C ARG A 231 9.27 -3.61 9.85
N ILE A 232 8.50 -3.74 8.78
CA ILE A 232 7.21 -3.05 8.63
C ILE A 232 5.99 -3.91 8.93
N LYS A 233 6.14 -5.21 9.18
CA LYS A 233 5.03 -6.15 9.39
C LYS A 233 4.12 -5.83 10.57
N GLN A 234 4.61 -5.05 11.54
CA GLN A 234 3.80 -4.62 12.67
C GLN A 234 2.88 -3.48 12.28
N VAL A 235 1.58 -3.65 12.53
CA VAL A 235 0.52 -2.70 12.20
C VAL A 235 -0.23 -2.26 13.46
N ASN A 236 -0.84 -1.08 13.38
CA ASN A 236 -1.59 -0.48 14.49
C ASN A 236 -3.11 -0.59 14.33
N LEU A 237 -3.62 -1.45 13.43
CA LEU A 237 -5.05 -1.64 13.20
C LEU A 237 -5.75 -2.11 14.49
N GLY A 238 -6.86 -1.45 14.83
CA GLY A 238 -7.55 -1.63 16.10
C GLY A 238 -7.05 -0.68 17.21
N GLY A 239 -6.07 0.19 16.90
CA GLY A 239 -5.59 1.22 17.83
C GLY A 239 -6.50 2.43 17.95
N GLY A 240 -7.36 2.64 16.96
CA GLY A 240 -8.19 3.83 16.88
C GLY A 240 -7.38 5.11 16.63
N ALA A 241 -7.86 6.24 17.10
CA ALA A 241 -7.32 7.57 16.77
C ALA A 241 -5.89 7.81 17.27
N ILE A 242 -5.53 7.27 18.42
CA ILE A 242 -4.23 7.54 19.10
C ILE A 242 -3.55 6.26 19.62
N GLY A 243 -3.98 5.11 19.14
CA GLY A 243 -3.38 3.83 19.54
C GLY A 243 -3.80 3.29 20.91
N THR A 244 -4.86 3.84 21.52
CA THR A 244 -5.35 3.39 22.83
C THR A 244 -6.46 2.34 22.73
N GLY A 245 -7.05 2.15 21.54
CA GLY A 245 -8.21 1.31 21.33
C GLY A 245 -9.47 1.78 22.10
N LEU A 246 -9.50 3.04 22.54
CA LEU A 246 -10.62 3.59 23.27
C LEU A 246 -11.91 3.50 22.44
N SER A 247 -12.99 3.06 23.05
CA SER A 247 -14.31 2.81 22.45
C SER A 247 -14.35 1.64 21.46
N LEU A 248 -13.27 0.87 21.30
CA LEU A 248 -13.26 -0.34 20.48
C LEU A 248 -13.46 -1.60 21.34
N PRO A 249 -14.27 -2.56 20.89
CA PRO A 249 -14.39 -3.85 21.58
C PRO A 249 -13.04 -4.59 21.62
N ARG A 250 -12.67 -5.12 22.79
CA ARG A 250 -11.41 -5.89 22.91
C ARG A 250 -11.34 -7.05 21.92
N PHE A 251 -12.47 -7.71 21.63
CA PHE A 251 -12.57 -8.75 20.62
C PHE A 251 -12.09 -8.23 19.25
N PHE A 252 -12.59 -7.06 18.83
CA PHE A 252 -12.20 -6.45 17.56
C PHE A 252 -10.69 -6.18 17.51
N ILE A 253 -10.14 -5.57 18.56
CA ILE A 253 -8.69 -5.25 18.63
C ILE A 253 -7.86 -6.53 18.46
N MET A 254 -8.25 -7.63 19.09
CA MET A 254 -7.49 -8.89 19.06
C MET A 254 -7.61 -9.65 17.73
N GLU A 255 -8.75 -9.54 17.04
CA GLU A 255 -9.07 -10.39 15.88
C GLU A 255 -8.85 -9.69 14.52
N VAL A 256 -8.80 -8.36 14.46
CA VAL A 256 -8.76 -7.64 13.17
C VAL A 256 -7.45 -7.85 12.39
N VAL A 257 -6.31 -7.92 13.06
CA VAL A 257 -5.02 -8.20 12.41
C VAL A 257 -4.90 -9.67 11.98
N PRO A 258 -5.27 -10.68 12.79
CA PRO A 258 -5.43 -12.06 12.33
C PRO A 258 -6.33 -12.21 11.09
N GLU A 259 -7.47 -11.51 11.05
CA GLU A 259 -8.34 -11.50 9.87
C GLU A 259 -7.64 -10.90 8.65
N LEU A 260 -7.00 -9.73 8.80
CA LEU A 260 -6.25 -9.09 7.72
C LEU A 260 -5.11 -9.98 7.21
N ARG A 261 -4.40 -10.66 8.10
CA ARG A 261 -3.36 -11.63 7.74
C ARG A 261 -3.92 -12.78 6.90
N THR A 262 -5.10 -13.29 7.25
CA THR A 262 -5.76 -14.36 6.48
C THR A 262 -6.16 -13.88 5.08
N LEU A 263 -6.67 -12.64 4.95
CA LEU A 263 -7.10 -12.08 3.67
C LEU A 263 -5.94 -11.71 2.74
N THR A 264 -4.80 -11.31 3.30
CA THR A 264 -3.64 -10.82 2.54
C THR A 264 -2.56 -11.85 2.32
N GLU A 265 -2.56 -12.94 3.10
CA GLU A 265 -1.48 -13.94 3.18
C GLU A 265 -0.10 -13.35 3.58
N LEU A 266 -0.08 -12.09 4.03
CA LEU A 266 1.11 -11.41 4.50
C LEU A 266 1.39 -11.74 5.98
N PRO A 267 2.66 -11.80 6.43
CA PRO A 267 3.02 -12.11 7.81
C PRO A 267 2.81 -10.92 8.76
N LEU A 268 1.64 -10.27 8.67
CA LEU A 268 1.29 -9.13 9.50
C LEU A 268 1.18 -9.51 10.97
N ALA A 269 1.61 -8.61 11.85
CA ALA A 269 1.53 -8.78 13.30
C ALA A 269 0.93 -7.52 13.94
N HIS A 270 0.20 -7.72 15.01
CA HIS A 270 -0.28 -6.62 15.84
C HIS A 270 0.91 -5.97 16.58
N SER A 271 0.99 -4.65 16.58
CA SER A 271 2.02 -3.95 17.35
C SER A 271 1.79 -4.12 18.84
N GLU A 272 2.85 -4.37 19.61
CA GLU A 272 2.76 -4.44 21.07
C GLU A 272 2.39 -3.08 21.69
N ASN A 273 2.86 -1.99 21.09
CA ASN A 273 2.50 -0.63 21.45
C ASN A 273 1.83 0.08 20.28
N LEU A 274 0.50 0.07 20.28
CA LEU A 274 -0.28 0.69 19.21
C LEU A 274 -0.11 2.21 19.16
N SER A 275 0.13 2.87 20.30
CA SER A 275 0.35 4.32 20.35
C SER A 275 1.69 4.71 19.72
N ASP A 276 2.74 3.93 19.95
CA ASP A 276 4.03 4.08 19.29
C ASP A 276 3.89 3.92 17.76
N ALA A 277 3.27 2.82 17.33
CA ALA A 277 3.06 2.52 15.91
C ALA A 277 2.11 3.52 15.21
N THR A 278 1.30 4.28 15.96
CA THR A 278 0.46 5.36 15.43
C THR A 278 1.24 6.67 15.29
N SER A 279 2.21 6.92 16.18
CA SER A 279 2.88 8.22 16.28
C SER A 279 4.19 8.31 15.51
N ASN A 280 4.89 7.19 15.31
CA ASN A 280 6.24 7.16 14.75
C ASN A 280 6.27 6.62 13.29
N LEU A 281 7.13 7.23 12.47
CA LEU A 281 7.23 6.97 11.03
C LEU A 281 8.61 6.48 10.59
N ASP A 282 9.53 6.20 11.51
CA ASP A 282 10.91 5.79 11.28
C ASP A 282 11.01 4.52 10.42
N LYS A 283 10.08 3.57 10.54
CA LYS A 283 10.02 2.37 9.69
C LYS A 283 9.97 2.70 8.19
N TRP A 284 9.31 3.80 7.82
CA TRP A 284 9.23 4.24 6.42
C TRP A 284 10.54 4.86 5.93
N VAL A 285 11.25 5.55 6.83
CA VAL A 285 12.61 6.06 6.53
C VAL A 285 13.56 4.90 6.26
N GLU A 286 13.49 3.81 7.03
CA GLU A 286 14.30 2.60 6.84
C GLU A 286 14.01 1.93 5.48
N VAL A 287 12.74 1.81 5.08
CA VAL A 287 12.35 1.30 3.75
C VAL A 287 12.93 2.17 2.63
N HIS A 288 12.75 3.50 2.72
CA HIS A 288 13.29 4.44 1.73
C HIS A 288 14.82 4.36 1.63
N ALA A 289 15.53 4.26 2.76
CA ALA A 289 16.98 4.11 2.77
C ALA A 289 17.44 2.81 2.08
N THR A 290 16.71 1.72 2.27
CA THR A 290 16.96 0.45 1.60
C THR A 290 16.75 0.54 0.09
N LEU A 291 15.65 1.14 -0.36
CA LEU A 291 15.36 1.37 -1.78
C LEU A 291 16.42 2.29 -2.42
N LYS A 292 16.86 3.33 -1.70
CA LYS A 292 17.93 4.22 -2.14
C LYS A 292 19.25 3.47 -2.32
N ALA A 293 19.62 2.58 -1.39
CA ALA A 293 20.84 1.77 -1.52
C ALA A 293 20.79 0.87 -2.77
N HIS A 294 19.64 0.25 -3.05
CA HIS A 294 19.44 -0.52 -4.27
C HIS A 294 19.54 0.34 -5.53
N ALA A 295 18.92 1.52 -5.55
CA ALA A 295 18.99 2.45 -6.69
C ALA A 295 20.43 2.88 -6.99
N VAL A 296 21.26 3.15 -5.98
CA VAL A 296 22.69 3.47 -6.13
C VAL A 296 23.47 2.32 -6.79
N ASN A 297 23.19 1.07 -6.43
CA ASN A 297 23.81 -0.09 -7.06
C ASN A 297 23.40 -0.22 -8.53
N LEU A 298 22.11 -0.03 -8.85
CA LEU A 298 21.62 -0.07 -10.24
C LEU A 298 22.22 1.07 -11.09
N GLU A 299 22.30 2.27 -10.54
CA GLU A 299 22.93 3.41 -11.19
C GLU A 299 24.39 3.13 -11.53
N LYS A 300 25.15 2.62 -10.54
CA LYS A 300 26.55 2.24 -10.74
C LYS A 300 26.71 1.19 -11.83
N MET A 301 25.94 0.09 -11.80
CA MET A 301 25.99 -0.95 -12.82
C MET A 301 25.67 -0.39 -14.22
N SER A 302 24.62 0.43 -14.32
CA SER A 302 24.21 1.04 -15.60
C SER A 302 25.28 1.99 -16.14
N SER A 303 25.90 2.80 -15.27
CA SER A 303 26.96 3.73 -15.63
C SER A 303 28.23 3.00 -16.08
N ASP A 304 28.63 1.94 -15.38
CA ASP A 304 29.77 1.11 -15.78
C ASP A 304 29.56 0.47 -17.16
N LEU A 305 28.40 -0.16 -17.38
CA LEU A 305 28.07 -0.82 -18.65
C LEU A 305 28.01 0.20 -19.79
N ARG A 306 27.46 1.37 -19.55
CA ARG A 306 27.41 2.46 -20.53
C ARG A 306 28.82 2.94 -20.90
N LEU A 307 29.71 3.09 -19.91
CA LEU A 307 31.10 3.48 -20.16
C LEU A 307 31.85 2.43 -20.99
N LEU A 308 31.71 1.14 -20.62
CA LEU A 308 32.35 0.03 -21.32
C LEU A 308 31.84 -0.17 -22.76
N ALA A 309 30.63 0.27 -23.05
CA ALA A 309 30.04 0.23 -24.39
C ALA A 309 30.33 1.47 -25.24
N SER A 310 30.97 2.49 -24.65
CA SER A 310 31.26 3.75 -25.32
C SER A 310 32.58 3.73 -26.12
N ASP A 311 32.71 4.66 -27.07
CA ASP A 311 33.95 4.89 -27.84
C ASP A 311 34.97 5.76 -27.05
N LEU A 312 34.60 6.27 -25.86
CA LEU A 312 35.46 7.16 -25.07
C LEU A 312 36.68 6.47 -24.49
N SER A 313 36.66 5.16 -24.32
CA SER A 313 37.78 4.36 -23.81
C SER A 313 38.67 3.76 -24.94
N GLY A 314 38.46 4.14 -26.18
CA GLY A 314 39.19 3.68 -27.37
C GLY A 314 38.55 2.43 -28.01
N GLU A 315 38.54 1.28 -27.36
CA GLU A 315 37.87 0.09 -27.87
C GLU A 315 36.58 -0.19 -27.13
N ARG A 316 35.49 -0.41 -27.84
CA ARG A 316 34.26 -0.95 -27.26
C ARG A 316 34.52 -2.34 -26.71
N THR A 317 34.50 -2.48 -25.38
CA THR A 317 34.75 -3.77 -24.75
C THR A 317 33.50 -4.63 -24.65
N ILE A 318 32.32 -4.03 -24.71
CA ILE A 318 31.01 -4.68 -24.74
C ILE A 318 30.09 -4.01 -25.78
N SER A 319 29.09 -4.71 -26.24
CA SER A 319 28.00 -4.16 -27.06
C SER A 319 26.69 -4.21 -26.29
N ILE A 320 25.99 -3.11 -26.26
CA ILE A 320 24.61 -3.00 -25.73
C ILE A 320 23.67 -3.04 -26.93
N PRO A 321 22.59 -3.85 -26.88
CA PRO A 321 21.62 -3.90 -27.98
C PRO A 321 20.96 -2.54 -28.22
N ASP A 322 20.87 -2.14 -29.48
CA ASP A 322 20.15 -0.93 -29.88
C ASP A 322 18.65 -1.09 -29.61
N ARG A 323 18.05 -0.07 -29.04
CA ARG A 323 16.61 -0.04 -28.69
C ARG A 323 15.88 1.14 -29.30
N GLN A 324 16.62 2.11 -29.85
CA GLN A 324 16.12 3.31 -30.53
C GLN A 324 16.93 3.53 -31.79
#